data_70d0a17b49b9a596dcca02a1e5212334
#
_entry.id   70d0a17b49b9a596dcca02a1e5212334
#
_cell.length_a   1.000
_cell.length_b   1.000
_cell.length_c   1.000
_cell.angle_alpha   90.00
_cell.angle_beta   90.00
_cell.angle_gamma   90.00
#
_symmetry.space_group_name_H-M   'P 1'
#
loop_
_entity.id
_entity.type
_entity.pdbx_description
1 polymer ?
#
loop_
_entity_poly.entity_id
_entity_poly.type
_entity_poly.pdbx_seq_one_letter_code
_entity_poly.pdbx_strand_id
1 'polypeptide(L)'
;VKAKESVLVKTFPVKANQGVAVDGKHFYAISNTKITKHSKETGTQIAVWEANLKDATQSHFQHMNSGTVINEKLYCAHSRFPIAPNDNTVEIFSIDGETLKHKSTIHLPAEHGSLTWIDKRNDGSWWMCYAVYGKTENQKTKLVKYDYENGKFTEKQIWFFPKETVATWGIMSCSGGSWGSDGKLYVTGHDSAEVYVLEIDTSDALRYLRTEPVAGIFGQAIAWDRSAVKPTLWGIVKNKHVALTLLPPQP
;
A
#
# COMPACT_ATOMS: atom_id res chain seq x y z
N VAL A 1 -31.64 -2.97 10.37
CA VAL A 1 -30.39 -2.82 11.13
C VAL A 1 -29.54 -1.83 10.34
N LYS A 2 -29.20 -0.64 10.92
CA LYS A 2 -28.28 0.30 10.27
C LYS A 2 -26.93 -0.43 10.06
N ALA A 3 -26.40 -0.37 8.85
CA ALA A 3 -25.04 -0.83 8.59
C ALA A 3 -24.10 -0.12 9.59
N LYS A 4 -23.23 -0.88 10.23
CA LYS A 4 -22.20 -0.29 11.10
C LYS A 4 -21.25 0.50 10.21
N GLU A 5 -21.03 1.77 10.57
CA GLU A 5 -20.15 2.66 9.79
C GLU A 5 -18.71 2.58 10.30
N SER A 6 -17.75 2.88 9.43
CA SER A 6 -16.36 3.07 9.82
C SER A 6 -16.23 4.31 10.73
N VAL A 7 -15.31 4.26 11.68
CA VAL A 7 -15.11 5.35 12.65
C VAL A 7 -13.73 5.98 12.44
N LEU A 8 -13.70 7.23 12.03
CA LEU A 8 -12.48 8.03 11.99
C LEU A 8 -11.97 8.23 13.42
N VAL A 9 -10.80 7.70 13.72
CA VAL A 9 -10.19 7.78 15.06
C VAL A 9 -9.39 9.06 15.21
N LYS A 10 -8.52 9.35 14.23
CA LYS A 10 -7.61 10.49 14.29
C LYS A 10 -7.15 10.90 12.89
N THR A 11 -6.84 12.16 12.73
CA THR A 11 -6.12 12.69 11.56
C THR A 11 -4.85 13.43 12.00
N PHE A 12 -3.87 13.41 11.12
CA PHE A 12 -2.63 14.18 11.26
C PHE A 12 -2.50 15.10 10.04
N PRO A 13 -2.25 16.40 10.21
CA PRO A 13 -2.13 17.35 9.09
C PRO A 13 -0.79 17.17 8.35
N VAL A 14 -0.50 15.95 7.97
CA VAL A 14 0.71 15.52 7.27
C VAL A 14 0.38 15.25 5.82
N LYS A 15 1.06 15.94 4.92
CA LYS A 15 0.81 15.85 3.47
C LYS A 15 1.57 14.66 2.88
N ALA A 16 0.81 13.77 2.24
CA ALA A 16 1.32 12.69 1.40
C ALA A 16 0.48 12.63 0.13
N ASN A 17 1.05 12.14 -0.97
CA ASN A 17 0.31 12.04 -2.23
C ASN A 17 0.18 10.59 -2.73
N GLN A 18 0.82 9.62 -2.08
CA GLN A 18 0.77 8.22 -2.49
C GLN A 18 0.23 7.29 -1.41
N GLY A 19 0.62 7.45 -0.16
CA GLY A 19 0.12 6.57 0.87
C GLY A 19 0.81 6.72 2.22
N VAL A 20 0.62 5.70 3.04
CA VAL A 20 1.16 5.61 4.38
C VAL A 20 1.60 4.17 4.68
N ALA A 21 2.67 4.03 5.45
CA ALA A 21 3.04 2.80 6.14
C ALA A 21 3.04 3.04 7.65
N VAL A 22 2.96 1.99 8.44
CA VAL A 22 2.83 2.11 9.90
C VAL A 22 3.55 0.97 10.62
N ASP A 23 4.14 1.29 11.78
CA ASP A 23 4.67 0.34 12.74
C ASP A 23 4.05 0.57 14.14
N GLY A 24 4.58 -0.06 15.18
CA GLY A 24 4.06 0.06 16.54
C GLY A 24 4.09 1.48 17.11
N LYS A 25 5.01 2.33 16.66
CA LYS A 25 5.27 3.67 17.23
C LYS A 25 5.17 4.80 16.22
N HIS A 26 5.33 4.52 14.95
CA HIS A 26 5.48 5.52 13.89
C HIS A 26 4.53 5.27 12.71
N PHE A 27 4.30 6.34 11.96
CA PHE A 27 3.78 6.25 10.61
C PHE A 27 4.71 6.95 9.62
N TYR A 28 4.66 6.51 8.38
CA TYR A 28 5.51 6.96 7.29
C TYR A 28 4.62 7.50 6.19
N ALA A 29 4.65 8.81 5.97
CA ALA A 29 3.89 9.46 4.90
C ALA A 29 4.70 9.40 3.61
N ILE A 30 4.14 8.76 2.59
CA ILE A 30 4.82 8.42 1.34
C ILE A 30 4.31 9.32 0.22
N SER A 31 5.23 9.98 -0.45
CA SER A 31 5.02 10.74 -1.68
C SER A 31 5.93 10.22 -2.78
N ASN A 32 5.75 10.68 -4.02
CA ASN A 32 6.49 10.17 -5.18
C ASN A 32 8.00 10.02 -4.98
N THR A 33 8.62 11.01 -4.33
CA THR A 33 10.07 11.10 -4.18
C THR A 33 10.52 11.34 -2.74
N LYS A 34 9.57 11.28 -1.80
CA LYS A 34 9.80 11.69 -0.41
C LYS A 34 9.04 10.82 0.57
N ILE A 35 9.69 10.50 1.68
CA ILE A 35 9.07 9.82 2.82
C ILE A 35 9.36 10.65 4.07
N THR A 36 8.36 10.84 4.91
CA THR A 36 8.52 11.45 6.24
C THR A 36 8.07 10.48 7.33
N LYS A 37 8.89 10.32 8.36
CA LYS A 37 8.63 9.49 9.53
C LYS A 37 8.07 10.34 10.65
N HIS A 38 6.99 9.90 11.28
CA HIS A 38 6.27 10.64 12.32
C HIS A 38 5.93 9.77 13.52
N SER A 39 5.84 10.39 14.69
CA SER A 39 5.27 9.76 15.88
C SER A 39 3.77 9.50 15.71
N LYS A 40 3.29 8.30 16.00
CA LYS A 40 1.84 7.98 16.03
C LYS A 40 1.12 8.70 17.16
N GLU A 41 1.80 9.02 18.24
CA GLU A 41 1.22 9.70 19.39
C GLU A 41 0.95 11.17 19.10
N THR A 42 1.97 11.89 18.63
CA THR A 42 1.93 13.35 18.49
C THR A 42 1.77 13.83 17.05
N GLY A 43 2.13 13.02 16.06
CA GLY A 43 2.24 13.44 14.65
C GLY A 43 3.52 14.20 14.33
N THR A 44 4.40 14.42 15.33
CA THR A 44 5.66 15.14 15.14
C THR A 44 6.57 14.40 14.16
N GLN A 45 7.13 15.13 13.19
CA GLN A 45 8.09 14.60 12.25
C GLN A 45 9.40 14.28 12.94
N ILE A 46 9.89 13.06 12.76
CA ILE A 46 11.14 12.54 13.37
C ILE A 46 12.26 12.53 12.34
N ALA A 47 11.94 12.08 11.11
CA ALA A 47 12.91 11.98 10.04
C ALA A 47 12.28 12.25 8.69
N VAL A 48 13.14 12.58 7.73
CA VAL A 48 12.75 12.77 6.32
C VAL A 48 13.82 12.13 5.42
N TRP A 49 13.36 11.50 4.37
CA TRP A 49 14.17 11.12 3.22
C TRP A 49 13.53 11.69 1.95
N GLU A 50 14.35 12.23 1.09
CA GLU A 50 13.93 12.77 -0.21
C GLU A 50 14.97 12.42 -1.27
N ALA A 51 14.51 11.90 -2.40
CA ALA A 51 15.40 11.51 -3.49
C ALA A 51 16.09 12.72 -4.12
N ASN A 52 17.39 12.65 -4.28
CA ASN A 52 18.13 13.59 -5.10
C ASN A 52 18.09 13.13 -6.57
N LEU A 53 17.12 13.60 -7.32
CA LEU A 53 16.94 13.20 -8.73
C LEU A 53 18.08 13.63 -9.67
N LYS A 54 19.00 14.47 -9.20
CA LYS A 54 20.23 14.83 -9.94
C LYS A 54 21.35 13.80 -9.75
N ASP A 55 21.23 12.98 -8.73
CA ASP A 55 22.15 11.86 -8.49
C ASP A 55 21.73 10.66 -9.36
N ALA A 56 22.64 10.17 -10.18
CA ALA A 56 22.37 9.05 -11.09
C ALA A 56 21.89 7.78 -10.37
N THR A 57 22.30 7.58 -9.10
CA THR A 57 21.88 6.42 -8.29
C THR A 57 20.47 6.57 -7.73
N GLN A 58 19.91 7.77 -7.74
CA GLN A 58 18.58 8.10 -7.21
C GLN A 58 17.60 8.63 -8.27
N SER A 59 18.06 8.85 -9.50
CA SER A 59 17.23 9.41 -10.57
C SER A 59 16.03 8.55 -10.96
N HIS A 60 16.02 7.27 -10.57
CA HIS A 60 14.92 6.35 -10.81
C HIS A 60 13.72 6.59 -9.88
N PHE A 61 13.90 7.24 -8.72
CA PHE A 61 12.82 7.50 -7.77
C PHE A 61 11.81 8.52 -8.30
N GLN A 62 10.89 8.08 -9.13
CA GLN A 62 9.90 8.98 -9.75
C GLN A 62 8.50 8.81 -9.21
N HIS A 63 8.14 7.60 -8.76
CA HIS A 63 6.79 7.29 -8.33
C HIS A 63 6.75 6.17 -7.29
N MET A 64 7.15 6.48 -6.05
CA MET A 64 6.86 5.59 -4.93
C MET A 64 5.37 5.56 -4.67
N ASN A 65 4.85 4.41 -4.26
CA ASN A 65 3.43 4.18 -4.04
C ASN A 65 3.11 3.86 -2.58
N SER A 66 3.12 2.59 -2.21
CA SER A 66 2.82 2.14 -0.85
C SER A 66 4.08 1.73 -0.09
N GLY A 67 3.90 1.42 1.18
CA GLY A 67 4.95 0.80 1.98
C GLY A 67 4.40 -0.10 3.06
N THR A 68 5.22 -1.06 3.49
CA THR A 68 4.97 -1.91 4.65
C THR A 68 6.22 -2.00 5.53
N VAL A 69 6.02 -2.03 6.85
CA VAL A 69 7.14 -2.15 7.80
C VAL A 69 7.25 -3.58 8.30
N ILE A 70 8.40 -4.18 8.08
CA ILE A 70 8.72 -5.54 8.53
C ILE A 70 10.12 -5.56 9.14
N ASN A 71 10.23 -5.99 10.38
CA ASN A 71 11.51 -6.14 11.09
C ASN A 71 12.41 -4.89 10.95
N GLU A 72 11.90 -3.74 11.37
CA GLU A 72 12.62 -2.44 11.39
C GLU A 72 13.13 -1.98 10.01
N LYS A 73 12.50 -2.47 8.95
CA LYS A 73 12.72 -2.01 7.58
C LYS A 73 11.41 -1.59 6.95
N LEU A 74 11.44 -0.50 6.23
CA LEU A 74 10.33 -0.07 5.39
C LEU A 74 10.59 -0.53 3.96
N TYR A 75 9.67 -1.31 3.42
CA TYR A 75 9.65 -1.78 2.04
C TYR A 75 8.63 -0.97 1.27
N CYS A 76 9.06 -0.20 0.28
CA CYS A 76 8.19 0.63 -0.53
C CYS A 76 8.05 0.07 -1.95
N ALA A 77 6.82 -0.01 -2.44
CA ALA A 77 6.55 -0.24 -3.84
C ALA A 77 6.88 1.02 -4.64
N HIS A 78 7.53 0.85 -5.76
CA HIS A 78 7.86 1.91 -6.70
C HIS A 78 7.61 1.46 -8.14
N SER A 79 7.14 2.38 -8.98
CA SER A 79 7.01 2.18 -10.41
C SER A 79 7.49 3.43 -11.17
N ARG A 80 7.64 3.30 -12.48
CA ARG A 80 8.02 4.43 -13.34
C ARG A 80 6.81 5.16 -13.93
N PHE A 81 5.63 4.95 -13.38
CA PHE A 81 4.41 5.62 -13.86
C PHE A 81 4.60 7.16 -13.91
N PRO A 82 4.14 7.86 -14.95
CA PRO A 82 3.41 7.35 -16.13
C PRO A 82 4.30 6.99 -17.33
N ILE A 83 5.61 6.86 -17.13
CA ILE A 83 6.59 6.64 -18.19
C ILE A 83 6.68 5.17 -18.57
N ALA A 84 6.66 4.87 -19.86
CA ALA A 84 6.90 3.52 -20.39
C ALA A 84 8.33 3.40 -20.94
N PRO A 85 8.96 2.20 -20.87
CA PRO A 85 8.49 1.02 -20.17
C PRO A 85 8.50 1.21 -18.66
N ASN A 86 7.69 0.44 -17.92
CA ASN A 86 7.73 0.42 -16.46
C ASN A 86 9.11 -0.02 -15.97
N ASP A 87 9.47 0.50 -14.79
CA ASP A 87 10.59 0.03 -13.98
C ASP A 87 10.06 -0.15 -12.56
N ASN A 88 9.68 -1.39 -12.24
CA ASN A 88 9.13 -1.74 -10.95
C ASN A 88 10.25 -2.12 -9.99
N THR A 89 10.25 -1.48 -8.82
CA THR A 89 11.23 -1.80 -7.78
C THR A 89 10.57 -1.88 -6.40
N VAL A 90 11.19 -2.65 -5.52
CA VAL A 90 10.97 -2.54 -4.08
C VAL A 90 12.15 -1.79 -3.49
N GLU A 91 11.87 -0.65 -2.89
CA GLU A 91 12.84 0.22 -2.25
C GLU A 91 12.88 -0.06 -0.75
N ILE A 92 14.04 -0.39 -0.22
CA ILE A 92 14.20 -0.79 1.18
C ILE A 92 14.91 0.32 1.96
N PHE A 93 14.27 0.73 3.06
CA PHE A 93 14.80 1.75 3.97
C PHE A 93 15.06 1.16 5.35
N SER A 94 16.16 1.56 5.98
CA SER A 94 16.39 1.41 7.41
C SER A 94 15.65 2.53 8.15
N ILE A 95 14.97 2.16 9.24
CA ILE A 95 14.10 3.06 10.02
C ILE A 95 14.45 3.06 11.52
N ASP A 96 15.65 2.61 11.88
CA ASP A 96 16.10 2.51 13.28
C ASP A 96 16.08 3.88 13.97
N GLY A 97 15.50 3.91 15.18
CA GLY A 97 15.46 5.10 16.01
C GLY A 97 14.89 6.30 15.25
N GLU A 98 15.68 7.37 15.14
CA GLU A 98 15.33 8.61 14.44
C GLU A 98 15.80 8.61 12.96
N THR A 99 16.19 7.46 12.42
CA THR A 99 16.71 7.38 11.05
C THR A 99 15.66 7.00 10.03
N LEU A 100 15.90 7.43 8.79
CA LEU A 100 15.19 7.01 7.59
C LEU A 100 16.19 7.10 6.44
N LYS A 101 16.76 5.95 6.05
CA LYS A 101 17.84 5.88 5.06
C LYS A 101 17.57 4.80 4.02
N HIS A 102 17.61 5.16 2.75
CA HIS A 102 17.58 4.18 1.67
C HIS A 102 18.78 3.22 1.77
N LYS A 103 18.53 1.93 1.57
CA LYS A 103 19.52 0.86 1.69
C LYS A 103 19.73 0.08 0.42
N SER A 104 18.66 -0.29 -0.25
CA SER A 104 18.74 -1.13 -1.46
C SER A 104 17.49 -1.03 -2.31
N THR A 105 17.68 -1.33 -3.59
CA THR A 105 16.66 -1.42 -4.63
C THR A 105 16.61 -2.86 -5.13
N ILE A 106 15.42 -3.44 -5.23
CA ILE A 106 15.20 -4.76 -5.82
C ILE A 106 14.31 -4.58 -7.06
N HIS A 107 14.84 -4.90 -8.22
CA HIS A 107 14.11 -4.84 -9.49
C HIS A 107 13.13 -6.01 -9.63
N LEU A 108 11.97 -5.71 -10.19
CA LEU A 108 10.87 -6.65 -10.44
C LEU A 108 10.43 -6.60 -11.90
N PRO A 109 9.70 -7.63 -12.39
CA PRO A 109 9.23 -7.67 -13.78
C PRO A 109 8.41 -6.44 -14.18
N ALA A 110 8.78 -5.81 -15.29
CA ALA A 110 8.10 -4.62 -15.82
C ALA A 110 6.79 -4.95 -16.55
N GLU A 111 6.68 -6.17 -17.10
CA GLU A 111 5.55 -6.64 -17.90
C GLU A 111 4.26 -6.86 -17.10
N HIS A 112 4.32 -6.87 -15.79
CA HIS A 112 3.13 -7.07 -14.96
C HIS A 112 2.22 -5.83 -14.90
N GLY A 113 2.72 -4.66 -15.17
CA GLY A 113 2.06 -3.36 -14.98
C GLY A 113 2.83 -2.50 -13.98
N SER A 114 2.18 -1.50 -13.40
CA SER A 114 2.80 -0.62 -12.39
C SER A 114 2.66 -1.20 -10.98
N LEU A 115 3.75 -1.39 -10.29
CA LEU A 115 3.76 -1.83 -8.89
C LEU A 115 3.17 -0.74 -7.99
N THR A 116 1.96 -0.97 -7.47
CA THR A 116 1.23 0.02 -6.66
C THR A 116 1.30 -0.25 -5.17
N TRP A 117 1.38 -1.50 -4.76
CA TRP A 117 1.53 -1.80 -3.34
C TRP A 117 2.25 -3.11 -3.07
N ILE A 118 2.80 -3.20 -1.87
CA ILE A 118 3.49 -4.35 -1.30
C ILE A 118 3.04 -4.54 0.15
N ASP A 119 2.77 -5.77 0.55
CA ASP A 119 2.55 -6.13 1.95
C ASP A 119 3.02 -7.56 2.24
N LYS A 120 3.20 -7.87 3.51
CA LYS A 120 3.53 -9.21 3.99
C LYS A 120 2.39 -9.76 4.84
N ARG A 121 1.88 -10.94 4.46
CA ARG A 121 0.84 -11.63 5.20
C ARG A 121 1.43 -12.32 6.43
N ASN A 122 0.57 -12.63 7.43
CA ASN A 122 0.99 -13.27 8.69
C ASN A 122 1.59 -14.68 8.51
N ASP A 123 1.28 -15.35 7.39
CA ASP A 123 1.88 -16.64 7.01
C ASP A 123 3.32 -16.54 6.47
N GLY A 124 3.86 -15.32 6.42
CA GLY A 124 5.20 -15.03 5.94
C GLY A 124 5.29 -14.74 4.44
N SER A 125 4.25 -14.97 3.66
CA SER A 125 4.23 -14.70 2.22
C SER A 125 4.18 -13.20 1.93
N TRP A 126 4.82 -12.80 0.82
CA TRP A 126 4.82 -11.43 0.32
C TRP A 126 3.82 -11.29 -0.83
N TRP A 127 3.20 -10.13 -0.91
CA TRP A 127 2.14 -9.85 -1.85
C TRP A 127 2.32 -8.49 -2.49
N MET A 128 2.13 -8.43 -3.78
CA MET A 128 2.29 -7.21 -4.57
C MET A 128 1.17 -7.08 -5.59
N CYS A 129 0.75 -5.85 -5.85
CA CYS A 129 -0.22 -5.54 -6.88
C CYS A 129 0.43 -4.76 -8.02
N TYR A 130 0.13 -5.19 -9.22
CA TYR A 130 0.53 -4.51 -10.44
C TYR A 130 -0.71 -3.98 -11.15
N ALA A 131 -0.89 -2.66 -11.07
CA ALA A 131 -2.00 -2.00 -11.74
C ALA A 131 -1.75 -1.87 -13.24
N VAL A 132 -2.79 -2.13 -14.00
CA VAL A 132 -2.85 -1.79 -15.42
C VAL A 132 -3.94 -0.74 -15.59
N TYR A 133 -3.61 0.33 -16.29
CA TYR A 133 -4.46 1.51 -16.42
C TYR A 133 -5.27 1.48 -17.70
N GLY A 134 -6.41 2.13 -17.68
CA GLY A 134 -7.31 2.25 -18.81
C GLY A 134 -8.67 1.58 -18.56
N LYS A 135 -9.67 1.99 -19.31
CA LYS A 135 -11.07 1.63 -19.07
C LYS A 135 -11.36 0.13 -19.23
N THR A 136 -10.65 -0.52 -20.14
CA THR A 136 -10.77 -1.97 -20.40
C THR A 136 -9.52 -2.73 -19.94
N GLU A 137 -8.34 -2.09 -20.02
CA GLU A 137 -7.06 -2.70 -19.68
C GLU A 137 -6.89 -2.93 -18.18
N ASN A 138 -7.60 -2.17 -17.33
CA ASN A 138 -7.59 -2.33 -15.88
C ASN A 138 -7.96 -3.75 -15.40
N GLN A 139 -8.68 -4.52 -16.22
CA GLN A 139 -8.99 -5.94 -15.96
C GLN A 139 -7.73 -6.83 -15.93
N LYS A 140 -6.60 -6.34 -16.44
CA LYS A 140 -5.30 -7.03 -16.40
C LYS A 140 -4.52 -6.77 -15.10
N THR A 141 -5.07 -5.97 -14.17
CA THR A 141 -4.48 -5.73 -12.85
C THR A 141 -4.36 -7.04 -12.08
N LYS A 142 -3.20 -7.25 -11.47
CA LYS A 142 -2.81 -8.53 -10.88
C LYS A 142 -2.42 -8.40 -9.42
N LEU A 143 -2.77 -9.42 -8.67
CA LEU A 143 -2.22 -9.72 -7.35
C LEU A 143 -1.19 -10.84 -7.51
N VAL A 144 0.02 -10.65 -7.01
CA VAL A 144 1.10 -11.62 -7.17
C VAL A 144 1.68 -11.96 -5.81
N LYS A 145 1.81 -13.26 -5.55
CA LYS A 145 2.47 -13.82 -4.36
C LYS A 145 3.93 -14.09 -4.62
N TYR A 146 4.77 -13.73 -3.67
CA TYR A 146 6.21 -13.93 -3.71
C TYR A 146 6.74 -14.65 -2.47
N ASP A 147 7.80 -15.42 -2.65
CA ASP A 147 8.74 -15.74 -1.58
C ASP A 147 9.85 -14.68 -1.57
N TYR A 148 10.40 -14.40 -0.39
CA TYR A 148 11.53 -13.48 -0.24
C TYR A 148 12.64 -14.14 0.56
N GLU A 149 13.73 -14.44 -0.14
CA GLU A 149 14.89 -15.08 0.44
C GLU A 149 16.18 -14.45 -0.11
N ASN A 150 17.17 -14.27 0.77
CA ASN A 150 18.50 -13.76 0.40
C ASN A 150 18.47 -12.45 -0.43
N GLY A 151 17.55 -11.55 -0.11
CA GLY A 151 17.42 -10.26 -0.79
C GLY A 151 16.73 -10.34 -2.17
N LYS A 152 16.08 -11.45 -2.49
CA LYS A 152 15.41 -11.65 -3.78
C LYS A 152 13.95 -12.07 -3.60
N PHE A 153 13.05 -11.45 -4.38
CA PHE A 153 11.69 -11.90 -4.55
C PHE A 153 11.59 -12.93 -5.68
N THR A 154 10.94 -14.06 -5.40
CA THR A 154 10.66 -15.11 -6.38
C THR A 154 9.16 -15.27 -6.51
N GLU A 155 8.64 -15.01 -7.71
CA GLU A 155 7.22 -15.13 -8.02
C GLU A 155 6.74 -16.57 -7.84
N LYS A 156 5.57 -16.73 -7.23
CA LYS A 156 4.93 -18.03 -6.95
C LYS A 156 3.63 -18.21 -7.66
N GLN A 157 2.77 -17.19 -7.63
CA GLN A 157 1.42 -17.31 -8.16
C GLN A 157 0.82 -15.94 -8.47
N ILE A 158 -0.05 -15.90 -9.46
CA ILE A 158 -0.73 -14.70 -9.96
C ILE A 158 -2.24 -14.93 -9.89
N TRP A 159 -2.96 -13.89 -9.44
CA TRP A 159 -4.41 -13.80 -9.55
C TRP A 159 -4.81 -12.53 -10.28
N PHE A 160 -5.87 -12.61 -11.06
CA PHE A 160 -6.55 -11.43 -11.57
C PHE A 160 -7.66 -11.04 -10.61
N PHE A 161 -7.87 -9.75 -10.42
CA PHE A 161 -8.96 -9.30 -9.55
C PHE A 161 -10.33 -9.62 -10.16
N PRO A 162 -11.34 -9.92 -9.31
CA PRO A 162 -12.70 -10.15 -9.78
C PRO A 162 -13.23 -8.97 -10.60
N LYS A 163 -13.97 -9.25 -11.66
CA LYS A 163 -14.49 -8.24 -12.60
C LYS A 163 -15.35 -7.19 -11.91
N GLU A 164 -16.17 -7.61 -10.96
CA GLU A 164 -17.02 -6.73 -10.16
C GLU A 164 -16.22 -5.72 -9.33
N THR A 165 -15.04 -6.10 -8.82
CA THR A 165 -14.14 -5.20 -8.11
C THR A 165 -13.47 -4.22 -9.06
N VAL A 166 -12.93 -4.72 -10.15
CA VAL A 166 -12.23 -3.91 -11.16
C VAL A 166 -13.15 -2.88 -11.81
N ALA A 167 -14.40 -3.22 -12.05
CA ALA A 167 -15.39 -2.33 -12.67
C ALA A 167 -15.64 -1.05 -11.86
N THR A 168 -15.41 -1.07 -10.54
CA THR A 168 -15.61 0.07 -9.64
C THR A 168 -14.40 1.00 -9.58
N TRP A 169 -13.19 0.55 -9.96
CA TRP A 169 -11.95 1.32 -9.80
C TRP A 169 -11.71 2.40 -10.87
N GLY A 170 -12.43 2.36 -11.99
CA GLY A 170 -12.18 3.28 -13.09
C GLY A 170 -10.83 3.05 -13.77
N ILE A 171 -10.34 4.09 -14.45
CA ILE A 171 -9.12 4.00 -15.28
C ILE A 171 -7.82 3.88 -14.48
N MET A 172 -7.81 4.33 -13.22
CA MET A 172 -6.60 4.34 -12.37
C MET A 172 -6.40 3.05 -11.58
N SER A 173 -7.34 2.10 -11.67
CA SER A 173 -7.21 0.76 -11.13
C SER A 173 -6.93 0.71 -9.61
N CYS A 174 -6.24 -0.35 -9.13
CA CYS A 174 -5.93 -0.58 -7.72
C CYS A 174 -4.74 0.29 -7.27
N SER A 175 -4.94 1.14 -6.27
CA SER A 175 -3.91 2.06 -5.78
C SER A 175 -3.28 1.63 -4.45
N GLY A 176 -3.95 0.80 -3.67
CA GLY A 176 -3.43 0.36 -2.37
C GLY A 176 -3.95 -1.01 -1.95
N GLY A 177 -3.25 -1.63 -1.02
CA GLY A 177 -3.68 -2.89 -0.43
C GLY A 177 -2.89 -3.26 0.81
N SER A 178 -3.56 -3.93 1.73
CA SER A 178 -2.95 -4.46 2.95
C SER A 178 -3.75 -5.66 3.47
N TRP A 179 -3.04 -6.66 4.00
CA TRP A 179 -3.65 -7.83 4.62
C TRP A 179 -4.08 -7.54 6.06
N GLY A 180 -5.35 -7.77 6.35
CA GLY A 180 -5.86 -7.70 7.70
C GLY A 180 -5.40 -8.86 8.58
N SER A 181 -5.47 -8.69 9.89
CA SER A 181 -5.22 -9.79 10.87
C SER A 181 -6.26 -10.91 10.78
N ASP A 182 -7.42 -10.64 10.19
CA ASP A 182 -8.47 -11.59 9.87
C ASP A 182 -8.16 -12.46 8.63
N GLY A 183 -7.00 -12.27 8.01
CA GLY A 183 -6.56 -13.01 6.83
C GLY A 183 -7.19 -12.53 5.52
N LYS A 184 -7.99 -11.45 5.55
CA LYS A 184 -8.60 -10.86 4.36
C LYS A 184 -7.72 -9.79 3.75
N LEU A 185 -7.86 -9.61 2.45
CA LEU A 185 -7.19 -8.56 1.69
C LEU A 185 -8.12 -7.34 1.59
N TYR A 186 -7.60 -6.19 1.97
CA TYR A 186 -8.27 -4.90 1.84
C TYR A 186 -7.54 -4.09 0.79
N VAL A 187 -8.25 -3.62 -0.25
CA VAL A 187 -7.66 -2.83 -1.33
C VAL A 187 -8.45 -1.55 -1.57
N THR A 188 -7.79 -0.57 -2.14
CA THR A 188 -8.40 0.70 -2.55
C THR A 188 -8.31 0.88 -4.06
N GLY A 189 -9.30 1.58 -4.61
CA GLY A 189 -9.18 2.24 -5.90
C GLY A 189 -8.44 3.58 -5.76
N HIS A 190 -8.64 4.48 -6.72
CA HIS A 190 -7.99 5.79 -6.74
C HIS A 190 -8.93 6.93 -6.30
N ASP A 191 -10.21 6.84 -6.62
CA ASP A 191 -11.13 7.98 -6.63
C ASP A 191 -12.35 7.81 -5.71
N SER A 192 -12.26 6.96 -4.69
CA SER A 192 -13.36 6.67 -3.76
C SER A 192 -12.89 6.57 -2.32
N ALA A 193 -13.77 6.96 -1.38
CA ALA A 193 -13.60 6.75 0.06
C ALA A 193 -14.11 5.35 0.46
N GLU A 194 -13.54 4.32 -0.16
CA GLU A 194 -13.98 2.93 -0.03
C GLU A 194 -12.79 1.98 0.04
N VAL A 195 -12.99 0.87 0.73
CA VAL A 195 -12.12 -0.31 0.68
C VAL A 195 -12.91 -1.50 0.17
N TYR A 196 -12.27 -2.29 -0.68
CA TYR A 196 -12.80 -3.53 -1.23
C TYR A 196 -12.17 -4.69 -0.47
N VAL A 197 -13.00 -5.55 0.10
CA VAL A 197 -12.56 -6.68 0.90
C VAL A 197 -12.62 -7.94 0.07
N LEU A 198 -11.50 -8.63 -0.02
CA LEU A 198 -11.34 -9.88 -0.76
C LEU A 198 -10.75 -10.97 0.12
N GLU A 199 -10.86 -12.20 -0.33
CA GLU A 199 -10.17 -13.34 0.25
C GLU A 199 -9.64 -14.27 -0.83
N ILE A 200 -8.63 -15.06 -0.48
CA ILE A 200 -8.27 -16.24 -1.26
C ILE A 200 -8.94 -17.43 -0.55
N ASP A 201 -9.88 -18.03 -1.24
CA ASP A 201 -10.68 -19.11 -0.69
C ASP A 201 -9.95 -20.47 -0.69
N THR A 202 -10.61 -21.51 -0.18
CA THR A 202 -10.05 -22.86 -0.12
C THR A 202 -9.81 -23.52 -1.48
N SER A 203 -10.40 -22.96 -2.56
CA SER A 203 -10.15 -23.38 -3.95
C SER A 203 -9.03 -22.57 -4.61
N ASP A 204 -8.31 -21.74 -3.83
CA ASP A 204 -7.26 -20.86 -4.28
C ASP A 204 -7.73 -19.78 -5.28
N ALA A 205 -8.99 -19.38 -5.19
CA ALA A 205 -9.57 -18.30 -5.97
C ALA A 205 -9.60 -16.98 -5.19
N LEU A 206 -9.23 -15.88 -5.84
CA LEU A 206 -9.40 -14.54 -5.28
C LEU A 206 -10.85 -14.11 -5.45
N ARG A 207 -11.57 -13.94 -4.34
CA ARG A 207 -12.99 -13.61 -4.32
C ARG A 207 -13.24 -12.25 -3.71
N TYR A 208 -14.11 -11.48 -4.33
CA TYR A 208 -14.69 -10.28 -3.77
C TYR A 208 -15.74 -10.64 -2.72
N LEU A 209 -15.68 -10.02 -1.56
CA LEU A 209 -16.63 -10.22 -0.48
C LEU A 209 -17.60 -9.04 -0.34
N ARG A 210 -17.08 -7.80 -0.31
CA ARG A 210 -17.87 -6.59 -0.10
C ARG A 210 -17.04 -5.33 -0.31
N THR A 211 -17.74 -4.21 -0.43
CA THR A 211 -17.16 -2.85 -0.35
C THR A 211 -17.62 -2.19 0.95
N GLU A 212 -16.72 -1.50 1.62
CA GLU A 212 -16.99 -0.76 2.84
C GLU A 212 -16.60 0.72 2.66
N PRO A 213 -17.48 1.68 2.97
CA PRO A 213 -17.11 3.08 3.09
C PRO A 213 -16.05 3.26 4.18
N VAL A 214 -15.06 4.10 3.94
CA VAL A 214 -13.99 4.37 4.90
C VAL A 214 -13.86 5.85 5.20
N ALA A 215 -14.06 6.22 6.47
CA ALA A 215 -13.96 7.60 6.90
C ALA A 215 -12.50 8.09 6.92
N GLY A 216 -12.26 9.29 6.40
CA GLY A 216 -10.97 9.97 6.46
C GLY A 216 -9.90 9.47 5.48
N ILE A 217 -10.21 8.47 4.65
CA ILE A 217 -9.33 7.89 3.64
C ILE A 217 -10.01 8.01 2.28
N PHE A 218 -9.23 8.38 1.25
CA PHE A 218 -9.77 8.55 -0.09
C PHE A 218 -8.79 8.01 -1.13
N GLY A 219 -9.04 6.79 -1.59
CA GLY A 219 -8.16 6.09 -2.51
C GLY A 219 -6.74 5.94 -1.97
N GLN A 220 -5.76 5.80 -2.88
CA GLN A 220 -4.33 5.72 -2.58
C GLN A 220 -3.93 4.50 -1.71
N ALA A 221 -2.67 4.42 -1.34
CA ALA A 221 -2.16 3.29 -0.56
C ALA A 221 -2.63 3.35 0.91
N ILE A 222 -2.93 2.18 1.44
CA ILE A 222 -3.38 1.94 2.80
C ILE A 222 -2.44 0.98 3.53
N ALA A 223 -2.50 0.97 4.85
CA ALA A 223 -1.77 0.02 5.69
C ALA A 223 -2.59 -0.35 6.93
N TRP A 224 -2.69 -1.64 7.25
CA TRP A 224 -3.18 -2.09 8.54
C TRP A 224 -2.12 -1.92 9.62
N ASP A 225 -2.50 -1.25 10.71
CA ASP A 225 -1.73 -1.30 11.95
C ASP A 225 -2.11 -2.55 12.74
N ARG A 226 -1.28 -3.56 12.63
CA ARG A 226 -1.47 -4.87 13.28
C ARG A 226 -0.81 -4.94 14.67
N SER A 227 -0.20 -3.84 15.12
CA SER A 227 0.48 -3.77 16.41
C SER A 227 -0.48 -3.54 17.59
N ALA A 228 -1.67 -2.99 17.34
CA ALA A 228 -2.68 -2.70 18.35
C ALA A 228 -3.65 -3.87 18.54
N VAL A 229 -4.22 -3.99 19.74
CA VAL A 229 -5.26 -5.00 20.07
C VAL A 229 -6.48 -4.87 19.14
N LYS A 230 -6.85 -3.63 18.82
CA LYS A 230 -7.85 -3.34 17.77
C LYS A 230 -7.11 -2.75 16.57
N PRO A 231 -6.92 -3.52 15.51
CA PRO A 231 -6.26 -3.03 14.31
C PRO A 231 -6.98 -1.81 13.75
N THR A 232 -6.21 -0.81 13.33
CA THR A 232 -6.71 0.38 12.64
C THR A 232 -6.20 0.40 11.21
N LEU A 233 -7.04 0.84 10.29
CA LEU A 233 -6.66 1.08 8.91
C LEU A 233 -6.12 2.50 8.78
N TRP A 234 -4.91 2.61 8.25
CA TRP A 234 -4.23 3.87 7.96
C TRP A 234 -4.31 4.16 6.47
N GLY A 235 -4.51 5.42 6.13
CA GLY A 235 -4.55 5.89 4.76
C GLY A 235 -4.43 7.41 4.70
N ILE A 236 -4.69 7.97 3.53
CA ILE A 236 -4.56 9.41 3.31
C ILE A 236 -5.80 9.99 2.61
N VAL A 237 -6.01 11.28 2.80
CA VAL A 237 -6.61 12.13 1.77
C VAL A 237 -5.47 12.91 1.13
N LYS A 238 -5.23 12.67 -0.15
CA LYS A 238 -4.09 13.16 -0.92
C LYS A 238 -3.82 14.64 -0.69
N ASN A 239 -2.59 14.96 -0.30
CA ASN A 239 -2.12 16.32 0.01
C ASN A 239 -2.87 17.07 1.11
N LYS A 240 -3.66 16.36 1.92
CA LYS A 240 -4.42 16.96 3.03
C LYS A 240 -4.00 16.41 4.39
N HIS A 241 -4.18 15.11 4.60
CA HIS A 241 -3.89 14.50 5.89
C HIS A 241 -3.60 12.98 5.78
N VAL A 242 -2.97 12.45 6.81
CA VAL A 242 -2.94 11.03 7.14
C VAL A 242 -4.04 10.74 8.16
N ALA A 243 -4.76 9.64 8.01
CA ALA A 243 -5.84 9.23 8.90
C ALA A 243 -5.69 7.80 9.37
N LEU A 244 -6.21 7.52 10.55
CA LEU A 244 -6.46 6.17 11.04
C LEU A 244 -7.94 5.97 11.35
N THR A 245 -8.46 4.82 10.97
CA THR A 245 -9.89 4.52 10.98
C THR A 245 -10.13 3.09 11.47
N LEU A 246 -11.18 2.92 12.26
CA LEU A 246 -11.71 1.61 12.62
C LEU A 246 -12.76 1.21 11.59
N LEU A 247 -12.59 0.06 10.97
CA LEU A 247 -13.66 -0.55 10.18
C LEU A 247 -14.69 -1.20 11.10
N PRO A 248 -15.95 -1.32 10.67
CA PRO A 248 -16.97 -2.01 11.46
C PRO A 248 -16.55 -3.44 11.75
N PRO A 249 -16.88 -3.97 12.95
CA PRO A 249 -16.63 -5.37 13.25
C PRO A 249 -17.38 -6.24 12.24
N GLN A 250 -16.69 -7.27 11.77
CA GLN A 250 -17.26 -8.23 10.83
C GLN A 250 -18.38 -9.04 11.48
N PRO A 251 -19.44 -9.37 10.74
CA PRO A 251 -20.50 -10.23 11.25
C PRO A 251 -20.00 -11.65 11.58
#